data_f0ac850420177c30e68a499f373e5b96
#
_entry.id   f0ac850420177c30e68a499f373e5b96
#
_cell.length_a   1.000
_cell.length_b   1.000
_cell.length_c   1.000
_cell.angle_alpha   90.00
_cell.angle_beta   90.00
_cell.angle_gamma   90.00
#
_symmetry.space_group_name_H-M   'P 1'
#
loop_
_entity.id
_entity.type
_entity.pdbx_description
1 polymer ?
#
loop_
_entity_poly.entity_id
_entity_poly.type
_entity_poly.pdbx_seq_one_letter_code
_entity_poly.pdbx_strand_id
1 'polypeptide(L)'
;MHNIDPIPLPYGPLQYYQIHYIVDIRSNDNDKFLARCRPITKGHFQSKRVVDVKWTGDDNFAMILQSDDVLTDMLKEVMSKVREVTIDPQDDHIRIHGRWVHEENLAFDPLMLEVADRIALHIKRIVHKGF
;
A
#
# COMPACT_ATOMS: atom_id res chain seq x y z
N MET A 1 -6.73 6.49 12.82
CA MET A 1 -6.34 5.24 13.50
C MET A 1 -6.48 4.09 12.54
N HIS A 2 -5.58 3.15 12.59
CA HIS A 2 -5.62 1.98 11.74
C HIS A 2 -5.31 0.73 12.57
N ASN A 3 -5.81 -0.39 12.11
CA ASN A 3 -5.55 -1.69 12.70
C ASN A 3 -4.75 -2.54 11.72
N ILE A 4 -4.02 -3.50 12.25
CA ILE A 4 -3.28 -4.47 11.47
C ILE A 4 -3.97 -5.82 11.63
N ASP A 5 -4.35 -6.42 10.51
CA ASP A 5 -5.10 -7.66 10.52
C ASP A 5 -4.51 -8.64 9.49
N PRO A 6 -3.85 -9.72 9.93
CA PRO A 6 -3.34 -10.73 9.01
C PRO A 6 -4.47 -11.62 8.52
N ILE A 7 -4.55 -11.78 7.21
CA ILE A 7 -5.58 -12.62 6.57
C ILE A 7 -4.92 -13.89 6.03
N PRO A 8 -5.26 -15.08 6.55
CA PRO A 8 -4.70 -16.33 6.04
C PRO A 8 -5.32 -16.73 4.71
N LEU A 9 -4.50 -17.22 3.81
CA LEU A 9 -4.92 -17.81 2.55
C LEU A 9 -4.72 -19.33 2.62
N PRO A 10 -5.80 -20.13 2.73
CA PRO A 10 -5.69 -21.58 2.92
C PRO A 10 -5.37 -22.28 1.59
N TYR A 11 -4.09 -22.49 1.31
CA TYR A 11 -3.64 -23.11 0.06
C TYR A 11 -2.62 -24.22 0.34
N GLY A 12 -3.01 -25.48 0.18
CA GLY A 12 -2.15 -26.63 0.30
C GLY A 12 -1.42 -26.71 1.65
N PRO A 13 -0.21 -27.30 1.69
CA PRO A 13 0.57 -27.39 2.92
C PRO A 13 1.25 -26.08 3.31
N LEU A 14 1.29 -25.11 2.40
CA LEU A 14 1.91 -23.81 2.63
C LEU A 14 0.81 -22.77 2.84
N GLN A 15 0.98 -21.94 3.85
CA GLN A 15 0.06 -20.86 4.12
C GLN A 15 0.66 -19.52 3.71
N TYR A 16 -0.15 -18.71 3.06
CA TYR A 16 0.19 -17.36 2.65
C TYR A 16 -0.64 -16.37 3.43
N TYR A 17 -0.03 -15.24 3.76
CA TYR A 17 -0.65 -14.20 4.56
C TYR A 17 -0.49 -12.84 3.88
N GLN A 18 -1.39 -11.95 4.21
CA GLN A 18 -1.35 -10.58 3.78
C GLN A 18 -1.69 -9.70 4.98
N ILE A 19 -0.85 -8.72 5.26
CA ILE A 19 -1.10 -7.79 6.37
C ILE A 19 -1.86 -6.60 5.82
N HIS A 20 -3.03 -6.33 6.39
CA HIS A 20 -3.85 -5.18 6.03
C HIS A 20 -3.74 -4.10 7.09
N TYR A 21 -3.39 -2.89 6.65
CA TYR A 21 -3.45 -1.69 7.45
C TYR A 21 -4.79 -1.04 7.17
N ILE A 22 -5.61 -0.85 8.20
CA ILE A 22 -6.98 -0.41 8.03
C ILE A 22 -7.13 1.03 8.48
N VAL A 23 -7.69 1.86 7.60
CA VAL A 23 -8.05 3.24 7.89
C VAL A 23 -9.57 3.28 8.06
N ASP A 24 -10.02 3.54 9.27
CA ASP A 24 -11.44 3.61 9.59
C ASP A 24 -12.00 4.96 9.10
N ILE A 25 -12.51 4.96 7.89
CA ILE A 25 -13.14 6.11 7.30
C ILE A 25 -14.41 5.67 6.61
N ARG A 26 -15.52 6.26 7.00
CA ARG A 26 -16.81 6.09 6.35
C ARG A 26 -17.10 7.31 5.52
N SER A 27 -17.13 7.10 4.21
CA SER A 27 -17.48 8.13 3.25
C SER A 27 -18.21 7.48 2.10
N ASN A 28 -19.22 8.16 1.57
CA ASN A 28 -19.92 7.69 0.36
C ASN A 28 -19.00 7.67 -0.86
N ASP A 29 -17.83 8.29 -0.75
CA ASP A 29 -16.87 8.43 -1.83
C ASP A 29 -15.60 7.61 -1.62
N ASN A 30 -15.64 6.57 -0.77
CA ASN A 30 -14.45 5.76 -0.50
C ASN A 30 -13.82 5.14 -1.75
N ASP A 31 -14.63 4.82 -2.76
CA ASP A 31 -14.14 4.28 -4.04
C ASP A 31 -13.17 5.21 -4.77
N LYS A 32 -13.15 6.51 -4.45
CA LYS A 32 -12.16 7.46 -4.99
C LYS A 32 -10.75 7.21 -4.48
N PHE A 33 -10.57 6.37 -3.50
CA PHE A 33 -9.26 6.04 -2.92
C PHE A 33 -8.68 4.75 -3.48
N LEU A 34 -9.22 4.21 -4.57
CA LEU A 34 -8.64 3.04 -5.23
C LEU A 34 -7.33 3.43 -5.90
N ALA A 35 -6.24 2.80 -5.48
CA ALA A 35 -4.93 3.05 -6.07
C ALA A 35 -4.01 1.86 -5.86
N ARG A 36 -3.05 1.70 -6.75
CA ARG A 36 -2.04 0.65 -6.67
C ARG A 36 -0.69 1.23 -7.07
N CYS A 37 0.33 0.92 -6.28
CA CYS A 37 1.69 1.33 -6.53
C CYS A 37 2.54 0.12 -6.91
N ARG A 38 3.31 0.25 -7.98
CA ARG A 38 4.24 -0.78 -8.44
C ARG A 38 5.63 -0.20 -8.63
N PRO A 39 6.67 -1.01 -8.42
CA PRO A 39 8.03 -0.54 -8.61
C PRO A 39 8.39 -0.43 -10.09
N ILE A 40 9.20 0.57 -10.41
CA ILE A 40 9.92 0.67 -11.66
C ILE A 40 11.35 0.24 -11.37
N THR A 41 11.84 -0.77 -12.09
CA THR A 41 13.15 -1.36 -11.82
C THR A 41 14.09 -1.19 -13.00
N LYS A 42 15.39 -1.14 -12.70
CA LYS A 42 16.46 -1.16 -13.69
C LYS A 42 17.49 -2.22 -13.31
N GLY A 43 18.16 -2.78 -14.32
CA GLY A 43 19.15 -3.80 -14.14
C GLY A 43 18.66 -5.18 -14.56
N HIS A 44 19.57 -6.16 -14.54
CA HIS A 44 19.30 -7.53 -14.93
C HIS A 44 19.63 -8.47 -13.79
N PHE A 45 18.76 -9.46 -13.57
CA PHE A 45 18.96 -10.50 -12.55
C PHE A 45 19.27 -9.91 -11.17
N GLN A 46 20.43 -10.24 -10.60
CA GLN A 46 20.83 -9.83 -9.27
C GLN A 46 21.14 -8.35 -9.10
N SER A 47 21.39 -7.65 -10.21
CA SER A 47 21.64 -6.22 -10.18
C SER A 47 20.35 -5.37 -10.31
N LYS A 48 19.21 -6.03 -10.37
CA LYS A 48 17.91 -5.38 -10.48
C LYS A 48 17.60 -4.57 -9.22
N ARG A 49 17.26 -3.32 -9.39
CA ARG A 49 16.97 -2.39 -8.29
C ARG A 49 15.75 -1.54 -8.60
N VAL A 50 15.06 -1.11 -7.57
CA VAL A 50 13.95 -0.18 -7.68
C VAL A 50 14.49 1.23 -7.83
N VAL A 51 14.16 1.89 -8.93
CA VAL A 51 14.62 3.27 -9.22
C VAL A 51 13.50 4.29 -9.05
N ASP A 52 12.26 3.87 -9.13
CA ASP A 52 11.08 4.72 -8.95
C ASP A 52 9.87 3.86 -8.65
N VAL A 53 8.74 4.49 -8.42
CA VAL A 53 7.45 3.83 -8.24
C VAL A 53 6.39 4.53 -9.05
N LYS A 54 5.34 3.81 -9.42
CA LYS A 54 4.23 4.36 -10.19
C LYS A 54 2.90 4.00 -9.56
N TRP A 55 2.08 5.01 -9.35
CA TRP A 55 0.70 4.87 -8.89
C TRP A 55 -0.27 4.83 -10.06
N THR A 56 -1.25 3.92 -9.98
CA THR A 56 -2.38 3.82 -10.90
C THR A 56 -3.66 3.67 -10.08
N GLY A 57 -4.80 3.85 -10.73
CA GLY A 57 -6.09 3.76 -10.06
C GLY A 57 -6.92 5.01 -10.31
N ASP A 58 -7.55 5.56 -9.28
CA ASP A 58 -8.23 6.84 -9.39
C ASP A 58 -7.23 7.93 -9.78
N ASP A 59 -7.51 8.65 -10.85
CA ASP A 59 -6.54 9.58 -11.45
C ASP A 59 -6.12 10.70 -10.48
N ASN A 60 -7.07 11.28 -9.76
CA ASN A 60 -6.78 12.36 -8.82
C ASN A 60 -5.97 11.86 -7.63
N PHE A 61 -6.41 10.77 -7.04
CA PHE A 61 -5.74 10.21 -5.87
C PHE A 61 -4.34 9.69 -6.22
N ALA A 62 -4.22 8.97 -7.33
CA ALA A 62 -2.93 8.49 -7.80
C ALA A 62 -1.95 9.64 -8.04
N MET A 63 -2.41 10.74 -8.61
CA MET A 63 -1.57 11.92 -8.84
C MET A 63 -1.12 12.57 -7.52
N ILE A 64 -1.99 12.66 -6.55
CA ILE A 64 -1.65 13.20 -5.23
C ILE A 64 -0.55 12.37 -4.57
N LEU A 65 -0.70 11.05 -4.59
CA LEU A 65 0.29 10.14 -4.02
C LEU A 65 1.62 10.19 -4.80
N GLN A 66 1.55 10.23 -6.12
CA GLN A 66 2.73 10.30 -6.98
C GLN A 66 3.53 11.58 -6.73
N SER A 67 2.87 12.65 -6.37
CA SER A 67 3.48 13.96 -6.13
C SER A 67 4.12 14.08 -4.75
N ASP A 68 3.94 13.12 -3.88
CA ASP A 68 4.53 13.12 -2.53
C ASP A 68 5.92 12.47 -2.57
N ASP A 69 6.95 13.30 -2.60
CA ASP A 69 8.34 12.85 -2.71
C ASP A 69 8.78 12.03 -1.50
N VAL A 70 8.30 12.37 -0.31
CA VAL A 70 8.64 11.63 0.91
C VAL A 70 8.05 10.22 0.84
N LEU A 71 6.80 10.11 0.42
CA LEU A 71 6.15 8.81 0.21
C LEU A 71 6.88 7.99 -0.86
N THR A 72 7.26 8.63 -1.96
CA THR A 72 7.99 7.97 -3.04
C THR A 72 9.32 7.41 -2.56
N ASP A 73 10.07 8.16 -1.77
CA ASP A 73 11.35 7.70 -1.22
C ASP A 73 11.17 6.49 -0.29
N MET A 74 10.16 6.52 0.56
CA MET A 74 9.84 5.37 1.42
C MET A 74 9.43 4.15 0.59
N LEU A 75 8.63 4.35 -0.44
CA LEU A 75 8.17 3.27 -1.32
C LEU A 75 9.32 2.63 -2.09
N LYS A 76 10.26 3.41 -2.61
CA LYS A 76 11.44 2.85 -3.28
C LYS A 76 12.21 1.88 -2.37
N GLU A 77 12.26 2.18 -1.09
CA GLU A 77 12.95 1.36 -0.12
C GLU A 77 12.16 0.11 0.24
N VAL A 78 10.86 0.22 0.44
CA VAL A 78 10.00 -0.90 0.87
C VAL A 78 9.65 -1.86 -0.26
N MET A 79 9.69 -1.41 -1.52
CA MET A 79 9.25 -2.21 -2.68
C MET A 79 10.10 -3.45 -2.94
N SER A 80 11.34 -3.47 -2.49
CA SER A 80 12.17 -4.67 -2.58
C SER A 80 11.59 -5.84 -1.78
N LYS A 81 10.79 -5.53 -0.75
CA LYS A 81 10.17 -6.52 0.13
C LYS A 81 8.70 -6.76 -0.20
N VAL A 82 7.91 -5.69 -0.33
CA VAL A 82 6.46 -5.83 -0.49
C VAL A 82 6.01 -5.93 -1.95
N ARG A 83 6.83 -5.49 -2.88
CA ARG A 83 6.67 -5.58 -4.34
C ARG A 83 5.48 -4.85 -4.94
N GLU A 84 4.47 -4.55 -4.18
CA GLU A 84 3.36 -3.68 -4.57
C GLU A 84 2.67 -3.16 -3.32
N VAL A 85 1.99 -2.04 -3.45
CA VAL A 85 1.13 -1.49 -2.41
C VAL A 85 -0.21 -1.21 -3.04
N THR A 86 -1.26 -1.78 -2.46
CA THR A 86 -2.63 -1.61 -2.93
C THR A 86 -3.44 -0.88 -1.87
N ILE A 87 -4.19 0.12 -2.31
CA ILE A 87 -5.17 0.82 -1.50
C ILE A 87 -6.54 0.36 -1.98
N ASP A 88 -7.23 -0.39 -1.14
CA ASP A 88 -8.48 -1.08 -1.47
C ASP A 88 -9.61 -0.51 -0.62
N PRO A 89 -10.43 0.39 -1.17
CA PRO A 89 -11.52 1.01 -0.43
C PRO A 89 -12.69 0.05 -0.25
N GLN A 90 -13.26 0.09 0.95
CA GLN A 90 -14.48 -0.60 1.32
C GLN A 90 -15.51 0.43 1.77
N ASP A 91 -16.73 0.00 2.09
CA ASP A 91 -17.80 0.93 2.43
C ASP A 91 -17.53 1.72 3.72
N ASP A 92 -16.89 1.11 4.70
CA ASP A 92 -16.68 1.70 6.01
C ASP A 92 -15.21 1.82 6.42
N HIS A 93 -14.31 1.42 5.54
CA HIS A 93 -12.87 1.52 5.80
C HIS A 93 -12.08 1.41 4.51
N ILE A 94 -10.80 1.70 4.59
CA ILE A 94 -9.87 1.56 3.47
C ILE A 94 -8.75 0.64 3.92
N ARG A 95 -8.44 -0.37 3.11
CA ARG A 95 -7.36 -1.31 3.37
C ARG A 95 -6.13 -0.90 2.60
N ILE A 96 -4.97 -0.96 3.24
CA ILE A 96 -3.68 -0.73 2.60
C ILE A 96 -2.86 -2.00 2.83
N HIS A 97 -2.40 -2.63 1.76
CA HIS A 97 -1.68 -3.89 1.87
C HIS A 97 -0.66 -4.06 0.75
N GLY A 98 0.34 -4.90 1.02
CA GLY A 98 1.29 -5.34 0.03
C GLY A 98 0.85 -6.66 -0.61
N ARG A 99 1.81 -7.41 -1.14
CA ARG A 99 1.53 -8.73 -1.73
C ARG A 99 1.31 -9.79 -0.64
N TRP A 100 0.75 -10.92 -1.05
CA TRP A 100 0.72 -12.12 -0.22
C TRP A 100 2.14 -12.61 0.05
N VAL A 101 2.41 -13.01 1.29
CA VAL A 101 3.71 -13.54 1.69
C VAL A 101 3.54 -14.91 2.33
N HIS A 102 4.55 -15.78 2.13
CA HIS A 102 4.59 -17.05 2.78
C HIS A 102 4.75 -16.87 4.29
N GLU A 103 4.19 -17.79 5.06
CA GLU A 103 4.24 -17.78 6.53
C GLU A 103 5.66 -17.54 7.08
N GLU A 104 6.67 -18.16 6.47
CA GLU A 104 8.07 -18.01 6.89
C GLU A 104 8.61 -16.59 6.71
N ASN A 105 8.01 -15.84 5.79
CA ASN A 105 8.43 -14.47 5.46
C ASN A 105 7.48 -13.42 6.03
N LEU A 106 6.53 -13.84 6.86
CA LEU A 106 5.59 -12.93 7.48
C LEU A 106 6.30 -12.17 8.59
N ALA A 107 6.63 -10.93 8.31
CA ALA A 107 7.30 -10.05 9.27
C ALA A 107 6.66 -8.68 9.20
N PHE A 108 6.48 -8.08 10.37
CA PHE A 108 6.04 -6.71 10.47
C PHE A 108 7.17 -5.77 10.05
N ASP A 109 6.94 -4.96 9.04
CA ASP A 109 7.92 -4.00 8.55
C ASP A 109 7.56 -2.59 9.04
N PRO A 110 8.37 -1.99 9.92
CA PRO A 110 8.10 -0.63 10.39
C PRO A 110 8.03 0.41 9.28
N LEU A 111 8.80 0.24 8.21
CA LEU A 111 8.76 1.16 7.08
C LEU A 111 7.43 1.05 6.33
N MET A 112 6.89 -0.15 6.18
CA MET A 112 5.56 -0.32 5.57
C MET A 112 4.49 0.34 6.42
N LEU A 113 4.61 0.30 7.74
CA LEU A 113 3.69 1.01 8.63
C LEU A 113 3.78 2.53 8.39
N GLU A 114 4.98 3.08 8.24
CA GLU A 114 5.17 4.50 7.93
C GLU A 114 4.56 4.87 6.59
N VAL A 115 4.71 4.00 5.58
CA VAL A 115 4.06 4.18 4.27
C VAL A 115 2.54 4.24 4.45
N ALA A 116 1.98 3.28 5.17
CA ALA A 116 0.54 3.22 5.41
C ALA A 116 0.04 4.45 6.17
N ASP A 117 0.76 4.90 7.17
CA ASP A 117 0.41 6.10 7.93
C ASP A 117 0.41 7.35 7.06
N ARG A 118 1.39 7.47 6.17
CA ARG A 118 1.46 8.61 5.26
C ARG A 118 0.33 8.59 4.24
N ILE A 119 0.00 7.43 3.72
CA ILE A 119 -1.18 7.26 2.84
C ILE A 119 -2.46 7.62 3.59
N ALA A 120 -2.60 7.14 4.82
CA ALA A 120 -3.75 7.47 5.66
C ALA A 120 -3.89 8.96 5.90
N LEU A 121 -2.77 9.66 6.06
CA LEU A 121 -2.77 11.12 6.20
C LEU A 121 -3.34 11.82 4.96
N HIS A 122 -2.96 11.38 3.77
CA HIS A 122 -3.54 11.89 2.52
C HIS A 122 -5.04 11.64 2.45
N ILE A 123 -5.47 10.43 2.79
CA ILE A 123 -6.89 10.07 2.78
C ILE A 123 -7.68 10.99 3.73
N LYS A 124 -7.19 11.17 4.94
CA LYS A 124 -7.85 12.00 5.95
C LYS A 124 -7.94 13.46 5.53
N ARG A 125 -6.88 13.98 4.91
CA ARG A 125 -6.88 15.35 4.39
C ARG A 125 -7.91 15.53 3.29
N ILE A 126 -8.02 14.57 2.38
CA ILE A 126 -8.97 14.62 1.28
C ILE A 126 -10.40 14.53 1.81
N VAL A 127 -10.67 13.65 2.77
CA VAL A 127 -12.01 13.53 3.38
C VAL A 127 -12.43 14.85 4.05
N HIS A 128 -11.49 15.55 4.68
CA HIS A 128 -11.78 16.82 5.35
C HIS A 128 -11.93 17.99 4.40
N LYS A 129 -11.13 18.05 3.33
CA LYS A 129 -11.01 19.24 2.49
C LYS A 129 -11.54 19.05 1.07
N GLY A 130 -11.79 17.80 0.67
CA GLY A 130 -12.09 17.46 -0.72
C GLY A 130 -10.82 17.34 -1.57
N PHE A 131 -11.00 16.99 -2.79
CA PHE A 131 -9.89 16.86 -3.76
C PHE A 131 -9.45 18.23 -4.29
#